data_6201631827372cc98493f83f0d199b5a
#
_entry.id   6201631827372cc98493f83f0d199b5a
#
_cell.length_a   1.000
_cell.length_b   1.000
_cell.length_c   1.000
_cell.angle_alpha   90.00
_cell.angle_beta   90.00
_cell.angle_gamma   90.00
#
_symmetry.space_group_name_H-M   'P 1'
#
loop_
_entity.id
_entity.type
_entity.pdbx_description
1 polymer ?
#
loop_
_entity_poly.entity_id
_entity_poly.type
_entity_poly.pdbx_seq_one_letter_code
_entity_poly.pdbx_strand_id
1 'polypeptide(L)'
;MASKLFSLRGVTLLVLSLGAASAQAVDVTVAYQTSAEPAKVAQAENSFAKQSGATVDWRKFDSGSSVLRALASGDVQIGNIGSSPLAVAASQKLPIEVFLIASQLGSSEALVVKKDIKGPQDLIGKRIAVPFISTTHYSLLASLKHWGIKPEQVKILNLQPPAIAAAWQRGDIDGAYVWAPVVNELAKQGKVLTDSAQVGEWGAPTLDVWVVRKDFAEKHPEVVTAFAASALNAQKAYLAQPEQWLKDKSNLGTLSRLSGVPEDQVPVLVKGNTYLPVAEQITQLGQPVDKAIRDTAEFLKQQGKIPQVDSDYSAYVTDRFVKQVQAAPQS
;
A
#
# COMPACT_ATOMS: atom_id res chain seq x y z
N MET A 1 -96.08 1.04 3.68
CA MET A 1 -95.12 2.01 4.26
C MET A 1 -93.72 1.47 4.09
N ALA A 2 -92.94 2.08 3.21
CA ALA A 2 -91.65 1.57 2.73
C ALA A 2 -90.53 2.12 3.61
N SER A 3 -89.67 1.23 4.13
CA SER A 3 -88.42 1.62 4.76
C SER A 3 -87.22 1.32 3.82
N LYS A 4 -86.54 2.37 3.44
CA LYS A 4 -85.34 2.35 2.58
C LYS A 4 -84.11 1.88 3.41
N LEU A 5 -83.49 0.77 3.00
CA LEU A 5 -82.16 0.39 3.45
C LEU A 5 -81.09 1.22 2.70
N PHE A 6 -80.30 1.91 3.44
CA PHE A 6 -79.04 2.53 2.93
C PHE A 6 -77.90 1.52 3.08
N SER A 7 -77.29 1.10 1.97
CA SER A 7 -76.07 0.30 1.96
C SER A 7 -74.83 1.19 1.98
N LEU A 8 -74.06 1.16 3.05
CA LEU A 8 -72.75 1.81 3.16
C LEU A 8 -71.72 0.91 2.45
N ARG A 9 -71.20 1.36 1.31
CA ARG A 9 -70.05 0.75 0.66
C ARG A 9 -68.79 1.26 1.38
N GLY A 10 -68.13 0.34 2.13
CA GLY A 10 -66.81 0.60 2.73
C GLY A 10 -65.73 0.63 1.65
N VAL A 11 -65.06 1.76 1.50
CA VAL A 11 -63.84 1.91 0.70
C VAL A 11 -62.65 1.55 1.60
N THR A 12 -62.10 0.37 1.39
CA THR A 12 -60.84 -0.04 2.08
C THR A 12 -59.67 0.64 1.37
N LEU A 13 -59.11 1.67 1.98
CA LEU A 13 -57.81 2.24 1.57
C LEU A 13 -56.71 1.27 1.92
N LEU A 14 -56.12 0.64 0.92
CA LEU A 14 -54.90 -0.14 1.07
C LEU A 14 -53.70 0.83 1.14
N VAL A 15 -53.21 1.13 2.34
CA VAL A 15 -51.95 1.90 2.53
C VAL A 15 -50.80 0.98 2.22
N LEU A 16 -50.22 1.10 1.03
CA LEU A 16 -48.92 0.51 0.72
C LEU A 16 -47.84 1.29 1.49
N SER A 17 -47.44 0.77 2.65
CA SER A 17 -46.20 1.22 3.32
C SER A 17 -45.01 0.74 2.48
N LEU A 18 -44.44 1.64 1.65
CA LEU A 18 -43.10 1.46 1.13
C LEU A 18 -42.15 1.52 2.32
N GLY A 19 -41.76 0.36 2.82
CA GLY A 19 -40.64 0.23 3.74
C GLY A 19 -39.38 0.63 2.98
N ALA A 20 -38.91 1.87 3.19
CA ALA A 20 -37.56 2.24 2.83
C ALA A 20 -36.63 1.35 3.66
N ALA A 21 -36.10 0.29 3.06
CA ALA A 21 -35.00 -0.45 3.64
C ALA A 21 -33.83 0.54 3.75
N SER A 22 -33.56 0.99 4.95
CA SER A 22 -32.33 1.75 5.24
C SER A 22 -31.19 0.84 4.87
N ALA A 23 -30.52 1.08 3.75
CA ALA A 23 -29.28 0.40 3.42
C ALA A 23 -28.31 0.70 4.57
N GLN A 24 -28.00 -0.32 5.36
CA GLN A 24 -27.02 -0.17 6.43
C GLN A 24 -25.66 0.08 5.78
N ALA A 25 -24.96 1.14 6.22
CA ALA A 25 -23.64 1.45 5.72
C ALA A 25 -22.71 0.25 5.96
N VAL A 26 -21.91 -0.06 4.94
CA VAL A 26 -20.89 -1.13 5.03
C VAL A 26 -19.77 -0.63 5.92
N ASP A 27 -19.40 -1.41 6.93
CA ASP A 27 -18.22 -1.12 7.74
C ASP A 27 -16.97 -1.69 7.05
N VAL A 28 -15.95 -0.85 6.86
CA VAL A 28 -14.68 -1.24 6.26
C VAL A 28 -13.51 -0.71 7.04
N THR A 29 -12.59 -1.60 7.44
CA THR A 29 -11.31 -1.23 8.03
C THR A 29 -10.24 -1.22 6.95
N VAL A 30 -9.53 -0.10 6.83
CA VAL A 30 -8.46 0.11 5.85
C VAL A 30 -7.13 0.28 6.58
N ALA A 31 -6.18 -0.61 6.31
CA ALA A 31 -4.82 -0.54 6.83
C ALA A 31 -3.91 0.29 5.93
N TYR A 32 -3.19 1.24 6.51
CA TYR A 32 -2.22 2.06 5.78
C TYR A 32 -0.87 2.15 6.51
N GLN A 33 0.17 2.50 5.77
CA GLN A 33 1.53 2.73 6.27
C GLN A 33 1.91 4.22 6.15
N THR A 34 3.13 4.57 6.56
CA THR A 34 3.60 5.97 6.65
C THR A 34 4.11 6.55 5.33
N SER A 35 4.03 5.85 4.19
CA SER A 35 4.44 6.39 2.88
C SER A 35 3.79 7.75 2.59
N ALA A 36 4.56 8.69 2.06
CA ALA A 36 4.04 9.98 1.59
C ALA A 36 3.61 9.83 0.13
N GLU A 37 2.32 9.64 -0.11
CA GLU A 37 1.75 9.42 -1.44
C GLU A 37 0.49 10.26 -1.69
N PRO A 38 0.19 10.68 -2.94
CA PRO A 38 -0.95 11.55 -3.23
C PRO A 38 -2.30 11.01 -2.75
N ALA A 39 -2.50 9.69 -2.77
CA ALA A 39 -3.74 9.05 -2.31
C ALA A 39 -4.10 9.35 -0.84
N LYS A 40 -3.13 9.72 0.00
CA LYS A 40 -3.39 10.11 1.39
C LYS A 40 -4.16 11.44 1.53
N VAL A 41 -4.15 12.29 0.52
CA VAL A 41 -5.01 13.47 0.50
C VAL A 41 -6.47 13.05 0.46
N ALA A 42 -6.82 12.09 -0.40
CA ALA A 42 -8.18 11.52 -0.46
C ALA A 42 -8.58 10.82 0.87
N GLN A 43 -7.63 10.17 1.55
CA GLN A 43 -7.83 9.61 2.89
C GLN A 43 -8.24 10.71 3.90
N ALA A 44 -7.49 11.81 3.94
CA ALA A 44 -7.74 12.91 4.87
C ALA A 44 -9.05 13.66 4.60
N GLU A 45 -9.46 13.75 3.34
CA GLU A 45 -10.69 14.37 2.89
C GLU A 45 -11.92 13.48 3.08
N ASN A 46 -11.73 12.23 3.52
CA ASN A 46 -12.75 11.18 3.56
C ASN A 46 -13.42 10.93 2.20
N SER A 47 -12.69 11.12 1.10
CA SER A 47 -13.21 10.99 -0.25
C SER A 47 -13.76 9.58 -0.51
N PHE A 48 -13.09 8.56 -0.01
CA PHE A 48 -13.54 7.17 -0.09
C PHE A 48 -14.89 6.95 0.61
N ALA A 49 -15.03 7.38 1.88
CA ALA A 49 -16.28 7.26 2.61
C ALA A 49 -17.44 8.01 1.93
N LYS A 50 -17.17 9.22 1.42
CA LYS A 50 -18.16 10.03 0.70
C LYS A 50 -18.64 9.36 -0.59
N GLN A 51 -17.73 8.69 -1.32
CA GLN A 51 -18.06 8.05 -2.60
C GLN A 51 -18.76 6.69 -2.42
N SER A 52 -18.37 5.93 -1.39
CA SER A 52 -18.92 4.59 -1.15
C SER A 52 -20.15 4.58 -0.25
N GLY A 53 -20.36 5.61 0.57
CA GLY A 53 -21.34 5.60 1.65
C GLY A 53 -20.95 4.65 2.81
N ALA A 54 -19.73 4.11 2.80
CA ALA A 54 -19.26 3.19 3.83
C ALA A 54 -18.81 3.94 5.10
N THR A 55 -18.90 3.25 6.25
CA THR A 55 -18.23 3.67 7.48
C THR A 55 -16.78 3.18 7.41
N VAL A 56 -15.81 4.10 7.37
CA VAL A 56 -14.40 3.78 7.15
C VAL A 56 -13.59 3.97 8.43
N ASP A 57 -12.93 2.89 8.88
CA ASP A 57 -11.95 2.92 9.96
C ASP A 57 -10.53 2.80 9.39
N TRP A 58 -9.76 3.89 9.44
CA TRP A 58 -8.38 3.93 8.98
C TRP A 58 -7.42 3.55 10.10
N ARG A 59 -6.68 2.44 9.92
CA ARG A 59 -5.70 1.96 10.91
C ARG A 59 -4.29 2.04 10.36
N LYS A 60 -3.41 2.72 11.11
CA LYS A 60 -1.99 2.81 10.80
C LYS A 60 -1.24 1.56 11.29
N PHE A 61 -0.36 1.04 10.44
CA PHE A 61 0.53 -0.08 10.73
C PHE A 61 1.98 0.31 10.45
N ASP A 62 2.92 -0.31 11.18
CA ASP A 62 4.34 -0.02 11.05
C ASP A 62 4.99 -0.70 9.84
N SER A 63 4.37 -1.76 9.30
CA SER A 63 4.91 -2.52 8.15
C SER A 63 3.85 -3.32 7.42
N GLY A 64 4.11 -3.64 6.14
CA GLY A 64 3.25 -4.49 5.32
C GLY A 64 3.07 -5.91 5.89
N SER A 65 4.05 -6.44 6.60
CA SER A 65 3.91 -7.74 7.29
C SER A 65 2.91 -7.69 8.44
N SER A 66 2.76 -6.55 9.11
CA SER A 66 1.73 -6.36 10.13
C SER A 66 0.34 -6.18 9.53
N VAL A 67 0.23 -5.44 8.41
CA VAL A 67 -1.00 -5.36 7.61
C VAL A 67 -1.44 -6.73 7.14
N LEU A 68 -0.49 -7.55 6.65
CA LEU A 68 -0.79 -8.89 6.16
C LEU A 68 -1.40 -9.80 7.24
N ARG A 69 -0.90 -9.72 8.48
CA ARG A 69 -1.50 -10.46 9.60
C ARG A 69 -2.93 -10.01 9.89
N ALA A 70 -3.20 -8.71 9.84
CA ALA A 70 -4.54 -8.15 10.06
C ALA A 70 -5.53 -8.50 8.93
N LEU A 71 -5.06 -8.58 7.68
CA LEU A 71 -5.85 -9.11 6.55
C LEU A 71 -6.16 -10.60 6.75
N ALA A 72 -5.17 -11.39 7.19
CA ALA A 72 -5.33 -12.83 7.42
C ALA A 72 -6.31 -13.14 8.55
N SER A 73 -6.32 -12.35 9.64
CA SER A 73 -7.29 -12.49 10.75
C SER A 73 -8.69 -12.00 10.40
N GLY A 74 -8.85 -11.17 9.37
CA GLY A 74 -10.12 -10.54 9.00
C GLY A 74 -10.39 -9.19 9.69
N ASP A 75 -9.45 -8.71 10.52
CA ASP A 75 -9.56 -7.41 11.21
C ASP A 75 -9.48 -6.21 10.23
N VAL A 76 -8.97 -6.45 9.03
CA VAL A 76 -8.79 -5.47 7.96
C VAL A 76 -9.34 -6.04 6.66
N GLN A 77 -10.08 -5.24 5.89
CA GLN A 77 -10.64 -5.64 4.60
C GLN A 77 -9.80 -5.15 3.42
N ILE A 78 -9.27 -3.93 3.51
CA ILE A 78 -8.40 -3.32 2.48
C ILE A 78 -7.08 -2.93 3.14
N GLY A 79 -5.94 -3.22 2.50
CA GLY A 79 -4.64 -2.92 3.07
C GLY A 79 -3.60 -2.49 2.05
N ASN A 80 -2.70 -1.59 2.48
CA ASN A 80 -1.51 -1.22 1.72
C ASN A 80 -0.35 -2.13 2.13
N ILE A 81 0.23 -2.85 1.17
CA ILE A 81 1.40 -3.72 1.38
C ILE A 81 2.38 -3.59 0.22
N GLY A 82 3.63 -3.94 0.46
CA GLY A 82 4.64 -4.03 -0.60
C GLY A 82 4.60 -5.35 -1.37
N SER A 83 5.31 -5.42 -2.48
CA SER A 83 5.41 -6.61 -3.34
C SER A 83 5.98 -7.84 -2.61
N SER A 84 6.87 -7.66 -1.63
CA SER A 84 7.41 -8.79 -0.85
C SER A 84 6.39 -9.41 0.11
N PRO A 85 5.65 -8.65 0.95
CA PRO A 85 4.52 -9.21 1.71
C PRO A 85 3.49 -9.87 0.81
N LEU A 86 3.22 -9.31 -0.37
CA LEU A 86 2.29 -9.89 -1.34
C LEU A 86 2.74 -11.27 -1.81
N ALA A 87 4.02 -11.44 -2.17
CA ALA A 87 4.58 -12.73 -2.57
C ALA A 87 4.49 -13.78 -1.44
N VAL A 88 4.68 -13.36 -0.19
CA VAL A 88 4.48 -14.22 0.99
C VAL A 88 3.02 -14.60 1.16
N ALA A 89 2.09 -13.63 1.02
CA ALA A 89 0.66 -13.90 1.10
C ALA A 89 0.21 -14.92 0.05
N ALA A 90 0.66 -14.76 -1.18
CA ALA A 90 0.38 -15.68 -2.27
C ALA A 90 0.95 -17.08 -2.00
N SER A 91 2.20 -17.18 -1.52
CA SER A 91 2.83 -18.44 -1.14
C SER A 91 2.09 -19.16 0.01
N GLN A 92 1.44 -18.41 0.89
CA GLN A 92 0.60 -18.92 1.98
C GLN A 92 -0.87 -19.12 1.56
N LYS A 93 -1.21 -18.85 0.30
CA LYS A 93 -2.56 -18.96 -0.27
C LYS A 93 -3.61 -18.14 0.50
N LEU A 94 -3.21 -16.95 1.00
CA LEU A 94 -4.15 -16.05 1.64
C LEU A 94 -5.20 -15.54 0.63
N PRO A 95 -6.49 -15.47 1.00
CA PRO A 95 -7.57 -15.08 0.09
C PRO A 95 -7.64 -13.55 -0.08
N ILE A 96 -6.59 -12.97 -0.65
CA ILE A 96 -6.50 -11.55 -1.00
C ILE A 96 -6.19 -11.38 -2.48
N GLU A 97 -6.47 -10.20 -3.02
CA GLU A 97 -6.10 -9.82 -4.39
C GLU A 97 -5.64 -8.36 -4.44
N VAL A 98 -4.64 -8.09 -5.26
CA VAL A 98 -4.22 -6.73 -5.63
C VAL A 98 -5.26 -6.15 -6.57
N PHE A 99 -5.74 -4.95 -6.28
CA PHE A 99 -6.69 -4.24 -7.13
C PHE A 99 -6.23 -2.84 -7.56
N LEU A 100 -5.12 -2.33 -6.99
CA LEU A 100 -4.55 -1.03 -7.32
C LEU A 100 -3.06 -1.00 -6.98
N ILE A 101 -2.25 -0.43 -7.86
CA ILE A 101 -0.84 -0.13 -7.59
C ILE A 101 -0.79 1.25 -6.94
N ALA A 102 -0.30 1.31 -5.70
CA ALA A 102 -0.14 2.57 -4.97
C ALA A 102 1.02 3.38 -5.56
N SER A 103 2.19 2.74 -5.73
CA SER A 103 3.37 3.35 -6.35
C SER A 103 4.39 2.29 -6.77
N GLN A 104 5.24 2.65 -7.72
CA GLN A 104 6.54 2.01 -7.90
C GLN A 104 7.53 2.68 -6.98
N LEU A 105 8.21 1.88 -6.14
CA LEU A 105 9.10 2.41 -5.12
C LEU A 105 10.45 2.83 -5.72
N GLY A 106 10.94 3.95 -5.24
CA GLY A 106 12.19 4.53 -5.67
C GLY A 106 13.01 5.04 -4.49
N SER A 107 13.49 6.27 -4.54
CA SER A 107 14.37 6.83 -3.52
C SER A 107 13.68 7.14 -2.17
N SER A 108 12.37 6.90 -2.05
CA SER A 108 11.65 6.96 -0.77
C SER A 108 12.05 5.85 0.21
N GLU A 109 12.66 4.78 -0.30
CA GLU A 109 13.27 3.69 0.46
C GLU A 109 14.77 3.65 0.19
N ALA A 110 15.61 3.61 1.21
CA ALA A 110 17.06 3.61 1.03
C ALA A 110 17.81 2.86 2.13
N LEU A 111 18.99 2.34 1.76
CA LEU A 111 19.99 1.85 2.68
C LEU A 111 20.84 3.03 3.19
N VAL A 112 20.59 3.44 4.43
CA VAL A 112 21.38 4.45 5.11
C VAL A 112 22.38 3.76 6.02
N VAL A 113 23.65 4.18 5.95
CA VAL A 113 24.75 3.62 6.74
C VAL A 113 25.52 4.71 7.47
N LYS A 114 26.29 4.33 8.48
CA LYS A 114 27.22 5.25 9.17
C LYS A 114 28.27 5.79 8.19
N LYS A 115 28.75 7.03 8.44
CA LYS A 115 29.65 7.76 7.54
C LYS A 115 31.03 7.09 7.35
N ASP A 116 31.46 6.22 8.26
CA ASP A 116 32.69 5.45 8.18
C ASP A 116 32.61 4.28 7.19
N ILE A 117 31.43 3.80 6.85
CA ILE A 117 31.20 2.81 5.79
C ILE A 117 31.35 3.51 4.44
N LYS A 118 32.45 3.27 3.73
CA LYS A 118 32.78 4.00 2.49
C LYS A 118 32.13 3.39 1.26
N GLY A 119 31.96 2.08 1.23
CA GLY A 119 31.40 1.34 0.11
C GLY A 119 30.73 0.03 0.50
N PRO A 120 30.18 -0.71 -0.48
CA PRO A 120 29.46 -1.96 -0.23
C PRO A 120 30.26 -3.00 0.53
N GLN A 121 31.57 -3.16 0.24
CA GLN A 121 32.41 -4.18 0.87
C GLN A 121 32.60 -3.95 2.38
N ASP A 122 32.46 -2.70 2.84
CA ASP A 122 32.52 -2.35 4.26
C ASP A 122 31.29 -2.86 5.06
N LEU A 123 30.23 -3.34 4.37
CA LEU A 123 29.07 -3.97 5.02
C LEU A 123 29.39 -5.32 5.65
N ILE A 124 30.48 -5.98 5.23
CA ILE A 124 30.87 -7.29 5.76
C ILE A 124 31.13 -7.18 7.27
N GLY A 125 30.44 -8.02 8.05
CA GLY A 125 30.49 -8.02 9.52
C GLY A 125 29.66 -6.92 10.20
N LYS A 126 29.05 -5.98 9.45
CA LYS A 126 28.24 -4.88 10.01
C LYS A 126 26.83 -5.34 10.36
N ARG A 127 26.22 -4.60 11.30
CA ARG A 127 24.83 -4.81 11.77
C ARG A 127 23.90 -3.92 10.93
N ILE A 128 23.16 -4.53 10.01
CA ILE A 128 22.23 -3.85 9.13
C ILE A 128 20.81 -4.26 9.50
N ALA A 129 20.02 -3.29 9.94
CA ALA A 129 18.63 -3.51 10.31
C ALA A 129 17.69 -3.35 9.11
N VAL A 130 16.66 -4.18 9.08
CA VAL A 130 15.62 -4.12 8.04
C VAL A 130 14.35 -4.81 8.56
N PRO A 131 13.14 -4.30 8.29
CA PRO A 131 11.92 -5.04 8.61
C PRO A 131 11.81 -6.27 7.70
N PHE A 132 11.80 -7.48 8.27
CA PHE A 132 11.69 -8.71 7.48
C PHE A 132 10.34 -8.79 6.76
N ILE A 133 10.33 -9.43 5.60
CA ILE A 133 9.15 -9.54 4.74
C ILE A 133 8.65 -8.13 4.36
N SER A 134 9.59 -7.28 3.89
CA SER A 134 9.31 -5.95 3.34
C SER A 134 10.01 -5.77 2.00
N THR A 135 9.61 -4.75 1.25
CA THR A 135 10.30 -4.31 0.03
C THR A 135 11.75 -3.96 0.31
N THR A 136 12.03 -3.29 1.43
CA THR A 136 13.40 -2.93 1.84
C THR A 136 14.25 -4.16 2.20
N HIS A 137 13.65 -5.23 2.74
CA HIS A 137 14.38 -6.50 2.95
C HIS A 137 14.77 -7.12 1.61
N TYR A 138 13.84 -7.16 0.65
CA TYR A 138 14.13 -7.63 -0.70
C TYR A 138 15.22 -6.77 -1.35
N SER A 139 15.11 -5.45 -1.29
CA SER A 139 16.07 -4.51 -1.86
C SER A 139 17.47 -4.64 -1.21
N LEU A 140 17.54 -4.86 0.11
CA LEU A 140 18.82 -5.15 0.79
C LEU A 140 19.47 -6.40 0.24
N LEU A 141 18.74 -7.50 0.17
CA LEU A 141 19.27 -8.78 -0.33
C LEU A 141 19.65 -8.70 -1.80
N ALA A 142 18.86 -8.00 -2.63
CA ALA A 142 19.17 -7.73 -4.02
C ALA A 142 20.45 -6.89 -4.17
N SER A 143 20.63 -5.89 -3.31
CA SER A 143 21.85 -5.06 -3.27
C SER A 143 23.08 -5.88 -2.90
N LEU A 144 22.99 -6.71 -1.87
CA LEU A 144 24.08 -7.60 -1.48
C LEU A 144 24.46 -8.56 -2.62
N LYS A 145 23.46 -9.15 -3.28
CA LYS A 145 23.69 -10.02 -4.46
C LYS A 145 24.39 -9.26 -5.60
N HIS A 146 23.94 -8.03 -5.90
CA HIS A 146 24.56 -7.18 -6.93
C HIS A 146 26.03 -6.88 -6.63
N TRP A 147 26.36 -6.67 -5.36
CA TRP A 147 27.73 -6.39 -4.90
C TRP A 147 28.58 -7.64 -4.66
N GLY A 148 28.05 -8.84 -4.90
CA GLY A 148 28.76 -10.10 -4.66
C GLY A 148 28.97 -10.43 -3.18
N ILE A 149 28.18 -9.86 -2.29
CA ILE A 149 28.22 -10.10 -0.85
C ILE A 149 27.16 -11.13 -0.48
N LYS A 150 27.57 -12.22 0.20
CA LYS A 150 26.62 -13.20 0.69
C LYS A 150 25.88 -12.65 1.93
N PRO A 151 24.56 -12.89 2.08
CA PRO A 151 23.80 -12.39 3.25
C PRO A 151 24.41 -12.80 4.59
N GLU A 152 25.03 -13.99 4.68
CA GLU A 152 25.65 -14.52 5.91
C GLU A 152 26.91 -13.73 6.32
N GLN A 153 27.48 -12.95 5.43
CA GLN A 153 28.63 -12.08 5.73
C GLN A 153 28.20 -10.76 6.40
N VAL A 154 26.89 -10.46 6.44
CA VAL A 154 26.31 -9.26 7.06
C VAL A 154 25.43 -9.68 8.22
N LYS A 155 25.48 -8.96 9.33
CA LYS A 155 24.59 -9.22 10.48
C LYS A 155 23.24 -8.53 10.23
N ILE A 156 22.35 -9.20 9.49
CA ILE A 156 21.02 -8.66 9.16
C ILE A 156 20.08 -8.83 10.35
N LEU A 157 19.53 -7.72 10.86
CA LEU A 157 18.68 -7.67 12.05
C LEU A 157 17.24 -7.36 11.66
N ASN A 158 16.29 -8.19 12.13
CA ASN A 158 14.87 -7.94 11.94
C ASN A 158 14.35 -6.93 12.96
N LEU A 159 14.23 -5.67 12.56
CA LEU A 159 13.68 -4.61 13.39
C LEU A 159 12.57 -3.87 12.62
N GLN A 160 11.50 -3.50 13.33
CA GLN A 160 10.45 -2.63 12.78
C GLN A 160 10.93 -1.17 12.76
N PRO A 161 10.37 -0.29 11.90
CA PRO A 161 10.89 1.06 11.71
C PRO A 161 11.09 1.86 13.02
N PRO A 162 10.17 1.87 14.00
CA PRO A 162 10.42 2.56 15.27
C PRO A 162 11.62 1.99 16.05
N ALA A 163 11.80 0.66 16.01
CA ALA A 163 12.94 0.01 16.68
C ALA A 163 14.26 0.30 15.93
N ILE A 164 14.23 0.44 14.60
CA ILE A 164 15.39 0.87 13.80
C ILE A 164 15.83 2.26 14.22
N ALA A 165 14.91 3.23 14.32
CA ALA A 165 15.22 4.59 14.77
C ALA A 165 15.88 4.58 16.15
N ALA A 166 15.31 3.84 17.11
CA ALA A 166 15.86 3.72 18.44
C ALA A 166 17.26 3.05 18.48
N ALA A 167 17.45 1.96 17.71
CA ALA A 167 18.72 1.26 17.62
C ALA A 167 19.82 2.12 16.97
N TRP A 168 19.45 2.93 15.98
CA TRP A 168 20.38 3.89 15.35
C TRP A 168 20.86 4.94 16.33
N GLN A 169 19.95 5.53 17.11
CA GLN A 169 20.30 6.56 18.11
C GLN A 169 21.23 6.02 19.20
N ARG A 170 21.06 4.78 19.62
CA ARG A 170 21.95 4.13 20.60
C ARG A 170 23.29 3.64 20.00
N GLY A 171 23.42 3.61 18.67
CA GLY A 171 24.59 3.04 18.01
C GLY A 171 24.61 1.50 17.95
N ASP A 172 23.47 0.85 18.16
CA ASP A 172 23.35 -0.62 18.15
C ASP A 172 23.39 -1.21 16.73
N ILE A 173 23.21 -0.39 15.70
CA ILE A 173 23.26 -0.76 14.28
C ILE A 173 24.23 0.13 13.51
N ASP A 174 24.75 -0.38 12.40
CA ASP A 174 25.71 0.31 11.55
C ASP A 174 25.04 0.85 10.27
N GLY A 175 23.85 0.36 9.97
CA GLY A 175 22.98 0.83 8.88
C GLY A 175 21.58 0.24 8.95
N ALA A 176 20.70 0.75 8.12
CA ALA A 176 19.36 0.18 7.93
C ALA A 176 18.84 0.48 6.53
N TYR A 177 18.12 -0.48 5.96
CA TYR A 177 17.30 -0.25 4.77
C TYR A 177 15.85 -0.06 5.23
N VAL A 178 15.31 1.13 5.04
CA VAL A 178 14.03 1.53 5.62
C VAL A 178 13.40 2.67 4.81
N TRP A 179 12.14 2.96 5.08
CA TRP A 179 11.36 4.04 4.47
C TRP A 179 11.12 5.21 5.43
N ALA A 180 10.48 6.25 4.91
CA ALA A 180 10.12 7.44 5.67
C ALA A 180 9.07 7.13 6.79
N PRO A 181 9.13 7.81 7.94
CA PRO A 181 10.04 8.92 8.26
C PRO A 181 11.46 8.50 8.69
N VAL A 182 11.66 7.21 9.02
CA VAL A 182 12.90 6.73 9.64
C VAL A 182 14.11 6.93 8.73
N VAL A 183 13.98 6.65 7.42
CA VAL A 183 15.08 6.88 6.46
C VAL A 183 15.58 8.33 6.52
N ASN A 184 14.68 9.31 6.65
CA ASN A 184 15.02 10.72 6.75
C ASN A 184 15.77 11.05 8.05
N GLU A 185 15.40 10.41 9.16
CA GLU A 185 16.08 10.58 10.45
C GLU A 185 17.51 10.04 10.39
N LEU A 186 17.68 8.84 9.85
CA LEU A 186 18.99 8.21 9.70
C LEU A 186 19.89 9.01 8.77
N ALA A 187 19.36 9.52 7.66
CA ALA A 187 20.11 10.28 6.66
C ALA A 187 20.71 11.59 7.20
N LYS A 188 20.15 12.17 8.26
CA LYS A 188 20.73 13.36 8.92
C LYS A 188 22.11 13.10 9.50
N GLN A 189 22.37 11.89 9.96
CA GLN A 189 23.62 11.49 10.62
C GLN A 189 24.44 10.49 9.80
N GLY A 190 23.78 9.77 8.89
CA GLY A 190 24.37 8.76 8.02
C GLY A 190 24.64 9.27 6.61
N LYS A 191 24.79 8.32 5.70
CA LYS A 191 24.78 8.54 4.25
C LYS A 191 23.97 7.44 3.56
N VAL A 192 23.30 7.77 2.48
CA VAL A 192 22.65 6.79 1.59
C VAL A 192 23.74 6.03 0.83
N LEU A 193 23.71 4.71 0.89
CA LEU A 193 24.61 3.85 0.13
C LEU A 193 23.96 3.40 -1.19
N THR A 194 22.67 3.10 -1.16
CA THR A 194 21.80 2.82 -2.32
C THR A 194 20.35 3.06 -1.95
N ASP A 195 19.46 3.07 -2.94
CA ASP A 195 18.02 3.19 -2.77
C ASP A 195 17.24 2.21 -3.68
N SER A 196 15.92 2.15 -3.51
CA SER A 196 15.09 1.23 -4.29
C SER A 196 14.96 1.58 -5.76
N ALA A 197 15.21 2.86 -6.17
CA ALA A 197 15.31 3.22 -7.57
C ALA A 197 16.51 2.54 -8.24
N GLN A 198 17.69 2.66 -7.62
CA GLN A 198 18.91 2.04 -8.11
C GLN A 198 18.82 0.50 -8.11
N VAL A 199 18.20 -0.08 -7.09
CA VAL A 199 17.94 -1.54 -7.03
C VAL A 199 17.00 -1.98 -8.16
N GLY A 200 16.00 -1.14 -8.49
CA GLY A 200 15.12 -1.35 -9.64
C GLY A 200 15.88 -1.37 -10.97
N GLU A 201 16.84 -0.45 -11.16
CA GLU A 201 17.72 -0.42 -12.34
C GLU A 201 18.59 -1.69 -12.45
N TRP A 202 18.95 -2.31 -11.33
CA TRP A 202 19.65 -3.60 -11.30
C TRP A 202 18.74 -4.81 -11.59
N GLY A 203 17.44 -4.57 -11.88
CA GLY A 203 16.47 -5.60 -12.25
C GLY A 203 15.67 -6.15 -11.08
N ALA A 204 15.65 -5.48 -9.93
CA ALA A 204 14.90 -5.88 -8.75
C ALA A 204 13.92 -4.76 -8.27
N PRO A 205 13.00 -4.28 -9.12
CA PRO A 205 12.05 -3.23 -8.75
C PRO A 205 11.07 -3.73 -7.70
N THR A 206 10.59 -2.80 -6.88
CA THR A 206 9.57 -3.03 -5.85
C THR A 206 8.37 -2.12 -6.02
N LEU A 207 7.22 -2.58 -5.54
CA LEU A 207 5.93 -1.89 -5.64
C LEU A 207 5.28 -1.83 -4.26
N ASP A 208 4.54 -0.75 -4.02
CA ASP A 208 3.45 -0.73 -3.05
C ASP A 208 2.11 -0.90 -3.77
N VAL A 209 1.25 -1.72 -3.18
CA VAL A 209 -0.04 -2.08 -3.74
C VAL A 209 -1.14 -1.99 -2.69
N TRP A 210 -2.36 -1.77 -3.16
CA TRP A 210 -3.56 -1.95 -2.37
C TRP A 210 -4.15 -3.32 -2.66
N VAL A 211 -4.35 -4.07 -1.59
CA VAL A 211 -4.98 -5.39 -1.63
C VAL A 211 -6.31 -5.37 -0.91
N VAL A 212 -7.19 -6.27 -1.31
CA VAL A 212 -8.48 -6.46 -0.68
C VAL A 212 -8.69 -7.95 -0.37
N ARG A 213 -9.39 -8.27 0.70
CA ARG A 213 -9.87 -9.63 0.96
C ARG A 213 -10.88 -10.02 -0.12
N LYS A 214 -10.74 -11.20 -0.70
CA LYS A 214 -11.62 -11.68 -1.78
C LYS A 214 -13.07 -11.76 -1.35
N ASP A 215 -13.35 -12.27 -0.13
CA ASP A 215 -14.70 -12.37 0.42
C ASP A 215 -15.38 -10.99 0.59
N PHE A 216 -14.61 -9.94 0.93
CA PHE A 216 -15.12 -8.58 0.98
C PHE A 216 -15.35 -8.00 -0.43
N ALA A 217 -14.41 -8.21 -1.35
CA ALA A 217 -14.51 -7.73 -2.72
C ALA A 217 -15.67 -8.39 -3.51
N GLU A 218 -16.03 -9.63 -3.19
CA GLU A 218 -17.18 -10.31 -3.76
C GLU A 218 -18.52 -9.78 -3.23
N LYS A 219 -18.57 -9.44 -1.94
CA LYS A 219 -19.78 -8.93 -1.28
C LYS A 219 -20.03 -7.45 -1.53
N HIS A 220 -18.95 -6.66 -1.66
CA HIS A 220 -18.98 -5.20 -1.71
C HIS A 220 -18.10 -4.64 -2.85
N PRO A 221 -18.28 -5.09 -4.11
CA PRO A 221 -17.45 -4.65 -5.23
C PRO A 221 -17.55 -3.14 -5.48
N GLU A 222 -18.71 -2.54 -5.21
CA GLU A 222 -18.94 -1.10 -5.33
C GLU A 222 -18.08 -0.31 -4.34
N VAL A 223 -17.85 -0.82 -3.13
CA VAL A 223 -17.00 -0.19 -2.12
C VAL A 223 -15.54 -0.21 -2.56
N VAL A 224 -15.07 -1.33 -3.10
CA VAL A 224 -13.70 -1.46 -3.62
C VAL A 224 -13.48 -0.55 -4.84
N THR A 225 -14.47 -0.45 -5.73
CA THR A 225 -14.42 0.47 -6.88
C THR A 225 -14.35 1.93 -6.43
N ALA A 226 -15.13 2.32 -5.41
CA ALA A 226 -15.08 3.67 -4.84
C ALA A 226 -13.72 3.97 -4.19
N PHE A 227 -13.09 2.98 -3.54
CA PHE A 227 -11.73 3.13 -3.04
C PHE A 227 -10.75 3.40 -4.18
N ALA A 228 -10.76 2.58 -5.22
CA ALA A 228 -9.88 2.75 -6.38
C ALA A 228 -10.10 4.13 -7.04
N ALA A 229 -11.36 4.55 -7.23
CA ALA A 229 -11.68 5.86 -7.78
C ALA A 229 -11.14 7.01 -6.93
N SER A 230 -11.31 6.94 -5.61
CA SER A 230 -10.82 7.95 -4.67
C SER A 230 -9.29 8.10 -4.74
N ALA A 231 -8.56 6.99 -4.70
CA ALA A 231 -7.10 6.97 -4.79
C ALA A 231 -6.59 7.46 -6.15
N LEU A 232 -7.19 6.99 -7.25
CA LEU A 232 -6.80 7.36 -8.61
C LEU A 232 -7.08 8.83 -8.92
N ASN A 233 -8.18 9.40 -8.40
CA ASN A 233 -8.46 10.81 -8.56
C ASN A 233 -7.42 11.69 -7.85
N ALA A 234 -6.97 11.31 -6.66
CA ALA A 234 -5.89 12.03 -5.98
C ALA A 234 -4.54 11.89 -6.72
N GLN A 235 -4.22 10.71 -7.24
CA GLN A 235 -3.04 10.52 -8.09
C GLN A 235 -3.13 11.35 -9.38
N LYS A 236 -4.28 11.37 -10.05
CA LYS A 236 -4.52 12.15 -11.26
C LYS A 236 -4.29 13.64 -11.00
N ALA A 237 -4.78 14.17 -9.86
CA ALA A 237 -4.57 15.55 -9.47
C ALA A 237 -3.08 15.90 -9.32
N TYR A 238 -2.29 15.02 -8.70
CA TYR A 238 -0.84 15.14 -8.62
C TYR A 238 -0.17 15.10 -10.01
N LEU A 239 -0.50 14.06 -10.80
CA LEU A 239 0.12 13.83 -12.11
C LEU A 239 -0.16 14.95 -13.12
N ALA A 240 -1.31 15.63 -12.99
CA ALA A 240 -1.66 16.75 -13.87
C ALA A 240 -0.73 17.95 -13.72
N GLN A 241 -0.33 18.29 -12.49
CA GLN A 241 0.51 19.46 -12.19
C GLN A 241 1.42 19.20 -10.97
N PRO A 242 2.42 18.31 -11.06
CA PRO A 242 3.20 17.86 -9.90
C PRO A 242 3.86 18.99 -9.11
N GLU A 243 4.47 19.95 -9.81
CA GLU A 243 5.18 21.07 -9.18
C GLU A 243 4.25 22.02 -8.43
N GLN A 244 3.04 22.27 -8.96
CA GLN A 244 2.04 23.11 -8.30
C GLN A 244 1.42 22.35 -7.13
N TRP A 245 1.08 21.09 -7.31
CA TRP A 245 0.49 20.24 -6.28
C TRP A 245 1.41 20.13 -5.04
N LEU A 246 2.73 20.04 -5.26
CA LEU A 246 3.74 19.98 -4.20
C LEU A 246 4.07 21.34 -3.56
N LYS A 247 3.48 22.46 -4.02
CA LYS A 247 3.53 23.77 -3.39
C LYS A 247 2.30 24.06 -2.55
N ASP A 248 1.25 23.27 -2.71
CA ASP A 248 0.01 23.42 -1.93
C ASP A 248 0.24 22.99 -0.49
N LYS A 249 0.17 23.96 0.42
CA LYS A 249 0.40 23.74 1.86
C LYS A 249 -0.63 22.79 2.48
N SER A 250 -1.84 22.74 1.96
CA SER A 250 -2.86 21.79 2.43
C SER A 250 -2.45 20.36 2.15
N ASN A 251 -1.95 20.09 0.92
CA ASN A 251 -1.42 18.79 0.54
C ASN A 251 -0.20 18.40 1.39
N LEU A 252 0.78 19.33 1.52
CA LEU A 252 2.00 19.09 2.29
C LEU A 252 1.69 18.85 3.77
N GLY A 253 0.86 19.66 4.40
CA GLY A 253 0.45 19.47 5.80
C GLY A 253 -0.31 18.18 6.02
N THR A 254 -1.16 17.78 5.08
CA THR A 254 -1.86 16.50 5.12
C THR A 254 -0.91 15.32 5.07
N LEU A 255 0.01 15.32 4.10
CA LEU A 255 0.99 14.24 3.97
C LEU A 255 1.94 14.20 5.15
N SER A 256 2.40 15.36 5.64
CA SER A 256 3.22 15.46 6.85
C SER A 256 2.55 14.81 8.06
N ARG A 257 1.28 15.16 8.31
CA ARG A 257 0.51 14.59 9.44
C ARG A 257 0.32 13.07 9.34
N LEU A 258 0.01 12.54 8.15
CA LEU A 258 -0.28 11.11 7.97
C LEU A 258 0.98 10.26 7.87
N SER A 259 2.09 10.80 7.36
CA SER A 259 3.36 10.10 7.23
C SER A 259 4.30 10.28 8.42
N GLY A 260 4.16 11.36 9.18
CA GLY A 260 5.11 11.74 10.24
C GLY A 260 6.38 12.43 9.71
N VAL A 261 6.39 12.83 8.45
CA VAL A 261 7.53 13.49 7.80
C VAL A 261 7.35 15.01 7.87
N PRO A 262 8.39 15.81 8.16
CA PRO A 262 8.31 17.26 8.07
C PRO A 262 7.86 17.76 6.68
N GLU A 263 7.06 18.82 6.62
CA GLU A 263 6.47 19.32 5.37
C GLU A 263 7.51 19.64 4.28
N ASP A 264 8.68 20.14 4.66
CA ASP A 264 9.77 20.45 3.73
C ASP A 264 10.41 19.23 3.08
N GLN A 265 10.23 18.04 3.67
CA GLN A 265 10.74 16.76 3.15
C GLN A 265 9.70 16.00 2.32
N VAL A 266 8.41 16.32 2.44
CA VAL A 266 7.33 15.66 1.70
C VAL A 266 7.55 15.69 0.18
N PRO A 267 7.94 16.83 -0.46
CA PRO A 267 8.14 16.87 -1.91
C PRO A 267 9.17 15.87 -2.43
N VAL A 268 10.27 15.69 -1.71
CA VAL A 268 11.34 14.75 -2.09
C VAL A 268 10.82 13.32 -2.04
N LEU A 269 10.04 12.96 -1.03
CA LEU A 269 9.50 11.61 -0.86
C LEU A 269 8.44 11.28 -1.91
N VAL A 270 7.52 12.22 -2.17
CA VAL A 270 6.51 12.04 -3.21
C VAL A 270 7.17 11.87 -4.58
N LYS A 271 8.16 12.71 -4.94
CA LYS A 271 8.92 12.59 -6.19
C LYS A 271 9.82 11.35 -6.23
N GLY A 272 10.14 10.79 -5.09
CA GLY A 272 10.97 9.59 -4.96
C GLY A 272 10.29 8.30 -5.42
N ASN A 273 8.98 8.34 -5.72
CA ASN A 273 8.20 7.21 -6.23
C ASN A 273 7.54 7.56 -7.56
N THR A 274 7.14 6.54 -8.32
CA THR A 274 6.37 6.70 -9.55
C THR A 274 4.92 6.29 -9.32
N TYR A 275 3.98 7.11 -9.79
CA TYR A 275 2.54 6.88 -9.73
C TYR A 275 1.98 6.69 -11.13
N LEU A 276 1.13 5.69 -11.31
CA LEU A 276 0.67 5.26 -12.63
C LEU A 276 -0.69 5.88 -12.98
N PRO A 277 -0.85 6.47 -14.19
CA PRO A 277 -2.15 6.82 -14.73
C PRO A 277 -3.08 5.61 -14.86
N VAL A 278 -4.40 5.82 -14.91
CA VAL A 278 -5.40 4.74 -14.98
C VAL A 278 -5.12 3.71 -16.07
N ALA A 279 -4.78 4.16 -17.29
CA ALA A 279 -4.49 3.25 -18.39
C ALA A 279 -3.26 2.36 -18.11
N GLU A 280 -2.22 2.90 -17.50
CA GLU A 280 -1.04 2.15 -17.10
C GLU A 280 -1.33 1.21 -15.94
N GLN A 281 -2.18 1.61 -14.97
CA GLN A 281 -2.65 0.72 -13.90
C GLN A 281 -3.26 -0.56 -14.48
N ILE A 282 -4.17 -0.44 -15.46
CA ILE A 282 -4.81 -1.60 -16.11
C ILE A 282 -3.79 -2.49 -16.79
N THR A 283 -2.83 -1.90 -17.48
CA THR A 283 -1.75 -2.66 -18.16
C THR A 283 -0.88 -3.41 -17.15
N GLN A 284 -0.49 -2.74 -16.07
CA GLN A 284 0.41 -3.30 -15.07
C GLN A 284 -0.28 -4.35 -14.17
N LEU A 285 -1.56 -4.18 -13.85
CA LEU A 285 -2.36 -5.15 -13.10
C LEU A 285 -2.67 -6.45 -13.87
N GLY A 286 -2.23 -6.54 -15.13
CA GLY A 286 -2.21 -7.79 -15.88
C GLY A 286 -0.94 -8.61 -15.60
N GLN A 287 -0.33 -9.12 -16.65
CA GLN A 287 0.87 -9.96 -16.59
C GLN A 287 2.09 -9.32 -15.87
N PRO A 288 2.39 -7.98 -15.96
CA PRO A 288 3.56 -7.43 -15.28
C PRO A 288 3.56 -7.61 -13.77
N VAL A 289 2.42 -7.40 -13.10
CA VAL A 289 2.35 -7.59 -11.63
C VAL A 289 2.43 -9.07 -11.26
N ASP A 290 1.76 -9.96 -11.99
CA ASP A 290 1.92 -11.43 -11.80
C ASP A 290 3.39 -11.84 -11.89
N LYS A 291 4.09 -11.35 -12.91
CA LYS A 291 5.53 -11.59 -13.07
C LYS A 291 6.34 -11.03 -11.90
N ALA A 292 6.05 -9.81 -11.45
CA ALA A 292 6.75 -9.18 -10.34
C ALA A 292 6.56 -9.95 -9.02
N ILE A 293 5.36 -10.50 -8.76
CA ILE A 293 5.09 -11.39 -7.63
C ILE A 293 5.94 -12.66 -7.75
N ARG A 294 5.99 -13.27 -8.91
CA ARG A 294 6.74 -14.51 -9.18
C ARG A 294 8.24 -14.29 -8.98
N ASP A 295 8.82 -13.25 -9.60
CA ASP A 295 10.25 -12.94 -9.49
C ASP A 295 10.64 -12.69 -8.02
N THR A 296 9.77 -11.98 -7.27
CA THR A 296 9.95 -11.76 -5.83
C THR A 296 9.84 -13.07 -5.05
N ALA A 297 8.88 -13.93 -5.38
CA ALA A 297 8.71 -15.23 -4.72
C ALA A 297 9.91 -16.16 -4.99
N GLU A 298 10.39 -16.23 -6.22
CA GLU A 298 11.60 -17.00 -6.58
C GLU A 298 12.82 -16.54 -5.77
N PHE A 299 13.00 -15.23 -5.68
CA PHE A 299 14.08 -14.65 -4.89
C PHE A 299 13.94 -14.98 -3.40
N LEU A 300 12.76 -14.80 -2.81
CA LEU A 300 12.51 -15.11 -1.40
C LEU A 300 12.66 -16.60 -1.10
N LYS A 301 12.30 -17.48 -2.05
CA LYS A 301 12.55 -18.93 -1.92
C LYS A 301 14.05 -19.24 -1.91
N GLN A 302 14.83 -18.65 -2.82
CA GLN A 302 16.29 -18.80 -2.84
C GLN A 302 16.94 -18.37 -1.52
N GLN A 303 16.32 -17.39 -0.84
CA GLN A 303 16.75 -16.90 0.48
C GLN A 303 16.15 -17.69 1.66
N GLY A 304 15.42 -18.77 1.41
CA GLY A 304 14.77 -19.58 2.44
C GLY A 304 13.66 -18.86 3.23
N LYS A 305 13.07 -17.79 2.66
CA LYS A 305 12.03 -16.97 3.31
C LYS A 305 10.63 -17.46 3.03
N ILE A 306 10.42 -18.21 1.94
CA ILE A 306 9.16 -18.90 1.61
C ILE A 306 9.48 -20.34 1.19
N PRO A 307 8.57 -21.30 1.40
CA PRO A 307 8.82 -22.70 1.11
C PRO A 307 8.72 -23.06 -0.37
N GLN A 308 7.85 -22.36 -1.12
CA GLN A 308 7.55 -22.68 -2.52
C GLN A 308 7.22 -21.46 -3.35
N VAL A 309 7.30 -21.60 -4.65
CA VAL A 309 6.86 -20.64 -5.66
C VAL A 309 5.76 -21.31 -6.48
N ASP A 310 4.64 -20.61 -6.66
CA ASP A 310 3.57 -21.09 -7.52
C ASP A 310 3.88 -20.82 -9.00
N SER A 311 3.31 -21.61 -9.89
CA SER A 311 3.47 -21.43 -11.33
C SER A 311 2.67 -20.27 -11.90
N ASP A 312 1.62 -19.85 -11.19
CA ASP A 312 0.68 -18.80 -11.60
C ASP A 312 0.24 -17.96 -10.40
N TYR A 313 0.38 -16.66 -10.49
CA TYR A 313 -0.06 -15.68 -9.50
C TYR A 313 -1.22 -14.80 -9.96
N SER A 314 -1.79 -15.06 -11.14
CA SER A 314 -2.92 -14.30 -11.71
C SER A 314 -4.13 -14.26 -10.77
N ALA A 315 -4.34 -15.29 -9.96
CA ALA A 315 -5.41 -15.34 -8.96
C ALA A 315 -5.26 -14.28 -7.84
N TYR A 316 -4.10 -13.65 -7.71
CA TYR A 316 -3.82 -12.62 -6.70
C TYR A 316 -3.84 -11.20 -7.27
N VAL A 317 -4.26 -11.01 -8.52
CA VAL A 317 -4.27 -9.71 -9.20
C VAL A 317 -5.58 -9.53 -9.96
N THR A 318 -6.15 -8.33 -9.91
CA THR A 318 -7.35 -7.99 -10.69
C THR A 318 -7.31 -6.55 -11.16
N ASP A 319 -7.67 -6.32 -12.40
CA ASP A 319 -7.83 -4.98 -12.99
C ASP A 319 -9.31 -4.52 -13.03
N ARG A 320 -10.24 -5.37 -12.58
CA ARG A 320 -11.69 -5.15 -12.74
C ARG A 320 -12.17 -3.83 -12.13
N PHE A 321 -11.65 -3.46 -10.98
CA PHE A 321 -12.07 -2.24 -10.27
C PHE A 321 -11.53 -0.99 -10.96
N VAL A 322 -10.28 -1.01 -11.44
CA VAL A 322 -9.69 0.11 -12.19
C VAL A 322 -10.40 0.28 -13.55
N LYS A 323 -10.77 -0.81 -14.22
CA LYS A 323 -11.59 -0.79 -15.45
C LYS A 323 -12.96 -0.15 -15.20
N GLN A 324 -13.61 -0.45 -14.07
CA GLN A 324 -14.88 0.18 -13.70
C GLN A 324 -14.72 1.69 -13.47
N VAL A 325 -13.62 2.12 -12.83
CA VAL A 325 -13.31 3.56 -12.67
C VAL A 325 -13.09 4.23 -14.02
N GLN A 326 -12.39 3.58 -14.95
CA GLN A 326 -12.16 4.12 -16.30
C GLN A 326 -13.46 4.26 -17.11
N ALA A 327 -14.37 3.31 -16.97
CA ALA A 327 -15.63 3.27 -17.69
C ALA A 327 -16.70 4.24 -17.13
N ALA A 328 -16.51 4.75 -15.90
CA ALA A 328 -17.46 5.67 -15.28
C ALA A 328 -17.45 7.02 -16.02
N PRO A 329 -18.63 7.67 -16.23
CA PRO A 329 -18.68 9.00 -16.81
C PRO A 329 -17.83 9.97 -15.98
N GLN A 330 -16.95 10.70 -16.66
CA GLN A 330 -16.17 11.77 -16.00
C GLN A 330 -17.13 12.94 -15.74
N SER A 331 -17.54 13.10 -14.49
CA SER A 331 -18.35 14.23 -14.02
C SER A 331 -17.52 15.50 -13.85
#